data_43d0c772385b2e6cb70c9b983bf91139
#
_entry.id   43d0c772385b2e6cb70c9b983bf91139
#
_cell.length_a   1.000
_cell.length_b   1.000
_cell.length_c   1.000
_cell.angle_alpha   90.00
_cell.angle_beta   90.00
_cell.angle_gamma   90.00
#
_symmetry.space_group_name_H-M   'P 1'
#
loop_
_entity.id
_entity.type
_entity.pdbx_description
1 polymer ?
#
loop_
_entity_poly.entity_id
_entity_poly.type
_entity_poly.pdbx_seq_one_letter_code
_entity_poly.pdbx_strand_id
1 'polypeptide(L)'
;MSNTATAPPAPRGTVRRRTLMTGAAGASLALLGLSACTDEDPVAGAGPQEPDEEAARDLTVVYREDPASRGDWTVWSVGYDLGEEEEAPALYDASTQQARHEALAEKKAEKTWTAADPLLVLDPYGSTLTGLYVYFEDEAAGSLDVLARAASTADFAHTAANHASSGGFEGLVIGLIPGAHTDLTLTWRPEGGEEGAGTVKVKAPATASGYGTAVAAEIHDDDALTPGLFALNGVTGLSNNTYLLDNTGIMRAEIHAEDTAAHRFLSADGRIVTTTGSRQLGVLDPLGHASTLVDLGEHSVHHDLAVVGDLAYLLTSDSSSERVEDRVLRVDLASGAVDQVVDLQQLLPDYESLAHAQEGEAGGSVVQGKDWIHINSLDITDGVMILSARETSTIIALDDALEPGGEPSVRWMIGVPELWEGTGYEEHFLAPEGEVLGNAGQHSVHRIDDDALPEGQFYLEMFNNNYWRVSTREDADWQDVGPANATTDEHDGVSHALRYLVDETAGTYSQDAAVELPYSSVVSNVLRLGDGGTDQNMVTNSGRSNEFSERTADGEVLASYRYDSASHGYRVYKDTFEGFWFAAP
;
A
#
# COMPACT_ATOMS: atom_id res chain seq x y z
N MET A 1 2.95 64.55 27.14
CA MET A 1 1.64 64.63 27.80
C MET A 1 0.95 63.30 27.49
N SER A 2 0.81 62.54 28.55
CA SER A 2 0.22 61.20 28.63
C SER A 2 -1.30 61.20 28.39
N ASN A 3 -1.81 60.13 27.80
CA ASN A 3 -3.07 59.61 28.24
C ASN A 3 -3.20 58.12 27.88
N THR A 4 -3.12 57.32 28.92
CA THR A 4 -3.44 55.91 28.97
C THR A 4 -4.97 55.75 29.14
N ALA A 5 -5.61 54.91 28.35
CA ALA A 5 -6.98 54.46 28.58
C ALA A 5 -6.98 52.93 28.76
N THR A 6 -7.31 52.52 29.96
CA THR A 6 -7.56 51.12 30.41
C THR A 6 -8.94 50.64 30.00
N ALA A 7 -9.02 49.39 29.48
CA ALA A 7 -10.27 48.71 29.21
C ALA A 7 -10.75 47.91 30.44
N PRO A 8 -12.08 47.72 30.66
CA PRO A 8 -12.64 47.03 31.81
C PRO A 8 -12.69 45.49 31.63
N PRO A 9 -12.80 44.73 32.74
CA PRO A 9 -12.78 43.26 32.71
C PRO A 9 -14.15 42.65 32.42
N ALA A 10 -14.17 41.50 31.75
CA ALA A 10 -15.32 40.70 31.43
C ALA A 10 -15.82 39.86 32.63
N PRO A 11 -17.11 39.52 32.71
CA PRO A 11 -17.71 38.87 33.86
C PRO A 11 -17.50 37.35 33.87
N ARG A 12 -17.27 36.80 35.06
CA ARG A 12 -17.17 35.36 35.38
C ARG A 12 -18.56 34.71 35.36
N GLY A 13 -18.77 33.76 34.47
CA GLY A 13 -19.92 32.87 34.47
C GLY A 13 -19.63 31.58 35.25
N THR A 14 -20.37 31.33 36.30
CA THR A 14 -20.41 30.11 37.11
C THR A 14 -21.15 28.99 36.36
N VAL A 15 -20.46 27.85 36.09
CA VAL A 15 -21.11 26.61 35.63
C VAL A 15 -21.20 25.61 36.78
N ARG A 16 -22.45 25.22 37.07
CA ARG A 16 -22.80 24.22 38.10
C ARG A 16 -22.30 22.82 37.73
N ARG A 17 -21.60 22.19 38.68
CA ARG A 17 -21.29 20.74 38.66
C ARG A 17 -22.59 19.94 38.83
N ARG A 18 -22.82 18.97 37.96
CA ARG A 18 -23.67 17.81 38.23
C ARG A 18 -22.77 16.61 38.42
N THR A 19 -22.76 16.10 39.62
CA THR A 19 -22.17 14.83 40.05
C THR A 19 -23.02 13.69 39.52
N LEU A 20 -22.44 12.70 38.88
CA LEU A 20 -22.99 11.35 38.80
C LEU A 20 -21.85 10.35 39.12
N MET A 21 -22.18 9.48 40.05
CA MET A 21 -21.30 8.50 40.70
C MET A 21 -21.15 7.22 39.87
N THR A 22 -19.94 6.71 39.98
CA THR A 22 -19.48 5.34 40.24
C THR A 22 -19.53 4.27 39.16
N GLY A 23 -18.33 3.79 38.90
CA GLY A 23 -18.01 2.50 38.33
C GLY A 23 -16.50 2.38 38.17
N ALA A 24 -15.82 1.96 39.25
CA ALA A 24 -14.39 1.68 39.24
C ALA A 24 -14.13 0.32 38.59
N ALA A 25 -13.38 0.32 37.48
CA ALA A 25 -12.58 -0.83 37.09
C ALA A 25 -11.20 -0.28 36.75
N GLY A 26 -10.23 -0.65 37.56
CA GLY A 26 -8.83 -0.27 37.38
C GLY A 26 -8.24 -1.01 36.19
N ALA A 27 -7.75 -0.26 35.21
CA ALA A 27 -6.81 -0.75 34.25
C ALA A 27 -5.46 -0.08 34.56
N SER A 28 -4.51 -0.89 34.97
CA SER A 28 -3.11 -0.50 35.14
C SER A 28 -2.55 -0.26 33.74
N LEU A 29 -2.22 1.00 33.41
CA LEU A 29 -1.35 1.28 32.27
C LEU A 29 0.06 0.80 32.63
N ALA A 30 0.46 -0.31 32.02
CA ALA A 30 1.86 -0.63 31.87
C ALA A 30 2.36 0.14 30.66
N LEU A 31 3.28 1.09 30.84
CA LEU A 31 4.09 1.64 29.76
C LEU A 31 4.99 0.52 29.25
N LEU A 32 4.62 -0.05 28.12
CA LEU A 32 5.50 -0.91 27.34
C LEU A 32 6.16 -0.04 26.27
N GLY A 33 7.49 -0.13 26.20
CA GLY A 33 8.29 0.56 25.18
C GLY A 33 7.89 0.11 23.78
N LEU A 34 7.60 1.09 22.93
CA LEU A 34 7.16 0.91 21.56
C LEU A 34 8.31 0.39 20.69
N SER A 35 8.25 -0.86 20.31
CA SER A 35 9.02 -1.41 19.20
C SER A 35 8.26 -1.14 17.91
N ALA A 36 8.94 -0.59 16.94
CA ALA A 36 8.36 0.01 15.75
C ALA A 36 8.02 -1.03 14.68
N CYS A 37 6.85 -0.98 14.21
CA CYS A 37 6.19 -1.56 13.04
C CYS A 37 5.08 -2.55 13.37
N THR A 38 4.06 -2.18 13.99
CA THR A 38 2.72 -2.69 14.24
C THR A 38 2.38 -2.77 15.70
N ASP A 39 1.43 -1.93 16.12
CA ASP A 39 0.66 -2.11 17.34
C ASP A 39 -0.64 -2.86 16.96
N GLU A 40 -0.57 -4.16 16.76
CA GLU A 40 -1.77 -4.99 16.85
C GLU A 40 -1.59 -5.98 17.98
N ASP A 41 -2.55 -5.95 18.93
CA ASP A 41 -2.64 -6.96 19.98
C ASP A 41 -2.79 -8.35 19.34
N PRO A 42 -2.02 -9.36 19.77
CA PRO A 42 -2.13 -10.70 19.21
C PRO A 42 -3.52 -11.27 19.50
N VAL A 43 -4.30 -11.49 18.48
CA VAL A 43 -5.44 -12.41 18.56
C VAL A 43 -4.85 -13.77 18.94
N ALA A 44 -5.32 -14.32 20.05
CA ALA A 44 -4.84 -15.59 20.58
C ALA A 44 -4.84 -16.67 19.50
N GLY A 45 -3.64 -17.17 19.16
CA GLY A 45 -3.44 -18.13 18.10
C GLY A 45 -4.30 -19.37 18.26
N ALA A 46 -5.10 -19.64 17.24
CA ALA A 46 -5.54 -20.98 16.94
C ALA A 46 -4.29 -21.76 16.48
N GLY A 47 -4.00 -22.88 17.15
CA GLY A 47 -2.94 -23.78 16.72
C GLY A 47 -3.18 -24.29 15.28
N PRO A 48 -2.19 -24.96 14.67
CA PRO A 48 -2.29 -25.42 13.30
C PRO A 48 -3.55 -26.28 13.13
N GLN A 49 -4.55 -25.76 12.45
CA GLN A 49 -5.65 -26.57 11.94
C GLN A 49 -5.11 -27.33 10.74
N GLU A 50 -5.19 -28.66 10.80
CA GLU A 50 -5.09 -29.46 9.59
C GLU A 50 -6.12 -28.92 8.57
N PRO A 51 -5.78 -28.87 7.27
CA PRO A 51 -6.74 -28.44 6.28
C PRO A 51 -7.93 -29.41 6.34
N ASP A 52 -9.01 -28.99 6.96
CA ASP A 52 -10.29 -29.66 6.82
C ASP A 52 -10.62 -29.66 5.32
N GLU A 53 -10.79 -30.84 4.73
CA GLU A 53 -11.54 -31.01 3.48
C GLU A 53 -12.98 -30.54 3.74
N GLU A 54 -13.16 -29.23 3.90
CA GLU A 54 -14.47 -28.62 3.98
C GLU A 54 -15.08 -28.76 2.60
N ALA A 55 -16.03 -29.69 2.49
CA ALA A 55 -16.79 -29.90 1.26
C ALA A 55 -17.25 -28.54 0.76
N ALA A 56 -16.89 -28.20 -0.50
CA ALA A 56 -17.26 -26.95 -1.14
C ALA A 56 -18.74 -26.66 -0.81
N ARG A 57 -18.99 -25.64 0.01
CA ARG A 57 -20.36 -25.24 0.34
C ARG A 57 -20.98 -24.73 -0.95
N ASP A 58 -22.18 -25.18 -1.27
CA ASP A 58 -23.00 -24.60 -2.34
C ASP A 58 -23.37 -23.16 -1.90
N LEU A 59 -22.47 -22.22 -2.14
CA LEU A 59 -22.64 -20.82 -1.77
C LEU A 59 -23.62 -20.16 -2.73
N THR A 60 -24.81 -19.82 -2.25
CA THR A 60 -25.81 -19.12 -3.07
C THR A 60 -25.62 -17.61 -2.95
N VAL A 61 -25.11 -16.99 -4.03
CA VAL A 61 -25.03 -15.54 -4.17
C VAL A 61 -26.36 -14.99 -4.64
N VAL A 62 -26.85 -13.94 -4.00
CA VAL A 62 -28.16 -13.33 -4.31
C VAL A 62 -28.00 -11.85 -4.64
N TYR A 63 -28.76 -11.40 -5.66
CA TYR A 63 -28.90 -10.00 -6.03
C TYR A 63 -30.21 -9.44 -5.49
N ARG A 64 -30.13 -8.30 -4.82
CA ARG A 64 -31.28 -7.58 -4.29
C ARG A 64 -31.25 -6.14 -4.79
N GLU A 65 -32.43 -5.59 -5.12
CA GLU A 65 -32.51 -4.16 -5.40
C GLU A 65 -32.02 -3.38 -4.17
N ASP A 66 -31.11 -2.44 -4.38
CA ASP A 66 -30.63 -1.59 -3.29
C ASP A 66 -31.70 -0.55 -2.92
N PRO A 67 -32.32 -0.67 -1.73
CA PRO A 67 -33.44 0.21 -1.34
C PRO A 67 -33.00 1.66 -1.06
N ALA A 68 -31.70 1.90 -0.90
CA ALA A 68 -31.13 3.21 -0.65
C ALA A 68 -30.81 3.97 -1.94
N SER A 69 -30.64 3.26 -3.06
CA SER A 69 -30.41 3.85 -4.37
C SER A 69 -31.71 4.18 -5.09
N ARG A 70 -31.70 5.21 -5.95
CA ARG A 70 -32.87 5.65 -6.71
C ARG A 70 -32.47 6.53 -7.89
N GLY A 71 -33.27 6.53 -8.93
CA GLY A 71 -33.03 7.33 -10.14
C GLY A 71 -33.64 6.69 -11.38
N ASP A 72 -33.00 6.89 -12.50
CA ASP A 72 -33.48 6.36 -13.79
C ASP A 72 -33.31 4.85 -13.90
N TRP A 73 -32.39 4.26 -13.12
CA TRP A 73 -32.02 2.85 -13.20
C TRP A 73 -32.04 2.15 -11.85
N THR A 74 -32.23 0.83 -11.87
CA THR A 74 -32.13 -0.01 -10.68
C THR A 74 -30.66 -0.33 -10.37
N VAL A 75 -30.26 -0.14 -9.12
CA VAL A 75 -28.97 -0.58 -8.58
C VAL A 75 -29.18 -1.87 -7.79
N TRP A 76 -28.32 -2.85 -8.02
CA TRP A 76 -28.32 -4.11 -7.32
C TRP A 76 -27.20 -4.16 -6.28
N SER A 77 -27.49 -4.74 -5.14
CA SER A 77 -26.52 -5.13 -4.13
C SER A 77 -26.33 -6.64 -4.13
N VAL A 78 -25.13 -7.09 -3.78
CA VAL A 78 -24.77 -8.51 -3.70
C VAL A 78 -24.76 -8.96 -2.25
N GLY A 79 -25.24 -10.17 -2.00
CA GLY A 79 -25.24 -10.82 -0.69
C GLY A 79 -25.26 -12.32 -0.85
N TYR A 80 -25.38 -13.01 0.29
CA TYR A 80 -25.48 -14.46 0.33
C TYR A 80 -26.82 -14.87 0.92
N ASP A 81 -27.33 -16.05 0.49
CA ASP A 81 -28.47 -16.70 1.14
C ASP A 81 -27.92 -17.67 2.20
N LEU A 82 -27.68 -17.12 3.40
CA LEU A 82 -27.11 -17.84 4.54
C LEU A 82 -28.20 -18.25 5.51
N GLY A 83 -28.02 -19.39 6.17
CA GLY A 83 -28.84 -19.80 7.31
C GLY A 83 -28.67 -18.84 8.51
N GLU A 84 -29.60 -18.92 9.48
CA GLU A 84 -29.64 -17.97 10.63
C GLU A 84 -28.36 -18.00 11.53
N GLU A 85 -27.54 -19.04 11.45
CA GLU A 85 -26.32 -19.23 12.25
C GLU A 85 -25.04 -19.30 11.40
N GLU A 86 -25.12 -19.03 10.10
CA GLU A 86 -23.97 -19.12 9.20
C GLU A 86 -23.26 -17.76 9.07
N GLU A 87 -21.96 -17.76 9.24
CA GLU A 87 -21.11 -16.60 8.97
C GLU A 87 -20.91 -16.41 7.47
N ALA A 88 -20.72 -15.16 7.06
CA ALA A 88 -20.35 -14.85 5.69
C ALA A 88 -19.03 -15.55 5.33
N PRO A 89 -18.91 -16.11 4.12
CA PRO A 89 -17.65 -16.73 3.71
C PRO A 89 -16.54 -15.69 3.61
N ALA A 90 -15.29 -16.14 3.77
CA ALA A 90 -14.13 -15.31 3.53
C ALA A 90 -14.16 -14.76 2.11
N LEU A 91 -13.92 -13.46 1.97
CA LEU A 91 -14.06 -12.79 0.68
C LEU A 91 -13.08 -13.33 -0.35
N TYR A 92 -11.83 -13.48 0.06
CA TYR A 92 -10.74 -13.96 -0.80
C TYR A 92 -10.54 -15.48 -0.72
N ASP A 93 -11.62 -16.22 -0.52
CA ASP A 93 -11.65 -17.64 -0.80
C ASP A 93 -11.92 -17.86 -2.31
N ALA A 94 -11.18 -18.75 -2.95
CA ALA A 94 -11.32 -19.05 -4.38
C ALA A 94 -12.75 -19.47 -4.73
N SER A 95 -13.40 -20.28 -3.87
CA SER A 95 -14.79 -20.69 -4.07
C SER A 95 -15.77 -19.52 -3.96
N THR A 96 -15.52 -18.57 -3.07
CA THR A 96 -16.33 -17.36 -2.91
C THR A 96 -16.22 -16.45 -4.13
N GLN A 97 -15.01 -16.20 -4.63
CA GLN A 97 -14.80 -15.40 -5.84
C GLN A 97 -15.41 -16.07 -7.08
N GLN A 98 -15.26 -17.39 -7.20
CA GLN A 98 -15.87 -18.15 -8.28
C GLN A 98 -17.41 -18.09 -8.25
N ALA A 99 -18.03 -18.29 -7.08
CA ALA A 99 -19.48 -18.21 -6.93
C ALA A 99 -20.03 -16.81 -7.29
N ARG A 100 -19.33 -15.74 -6.89
CA ARG A 100 -19.68 -14.36 -7.28
C ARG A 100 -19.55 -14.14 -8.78
N HIS A 101 -18.49 -14.68 -9.39
CA HIS A 101 -18.26 -14.58 -10.83
C HIS A 101 -19.36 -15.28 -11.63
N GLU A 102 -19.72 -16.51 -11.26
CA GLU A 102 -20.81 -17.26 -11.88
C GLU A 102 -22.16 -16.55 -11.71
N ALA A 103 -22.47 -16.07 -10.50
CA ALA A 103 -23.70 -15.34 -10.25
C ALA A 103 -23.80 -14.01 -11.04
N LEU A 104 -22.68 -13.31 -11.24
CA LEU A 104 -22.66 -12.11 -12.11
C LEU A 104 -22.93 -12.49 -13.57
N ALA A 105 -22.33 -13.58 -14.05
CA ALA A 105 -22.58 -14.08 -15.41
C ALA A 105 -24.06 -14.49 -15.60
N GLU A 106 -24.67 -15.16 -14.61
CA GLU A 106 -26.10 -15.47 -14.64
C GLU A 106 -26.96 -14.20 -14.65
N LYS A 107 -26.61 -13.20 -13.81
CA LYS A 107 -27.32 -11.92 -13.77
C LYS A 107 -27.25 -11.17 -15.10
N LYS A 108 -26.11 -11.18 -15.77
CA LYS A 108 -25.95 -10.63 -17.12
C LYS A 108 -26.86 -11.32 -18.14
N ALA A 109 -27.02 -12.64 -18.01
CA ALA A 109 -27.82 -13.46 -18.94
C ALA A 109 -29.34 -13.37 -18.73
N GLU A 110 -29.85 -12.74 -17.65
CA GLU A 110 -31.29 -12.65 -17.37
C GLU A 110 -32.08 -11.93 -18.49
N LYS A 111 -31.48 -10.94 -19.13
CA LYS A 111 -32.07 -10.16 -20.23
C LYS A 111 -30.99 -9.45 -21.05
N THR A 112 -31.37 -8.90 -22.19
CA THR A 112 -30.52 -7.92 -22.87
C THR A 112 -30.54 -6.60 -22.09
N TRP A 113 -29.40 -6.22 -21.57
CA TRP A 113 -29.19 -4.92 -20.93
C TRP A 113 -28.79 -3.90 -21.99
N THR A 114 -29.32 -2.68 -21.92
CA THR A 114 -29.06 -1.63 -22.90
C THR A 114 -28.58 -0.35 -22.21
N ALA A 115 -28.02 0.59 -22.95
CA ALA A 115 -27.63 1.90 -22.38
C ALA A 115 -28.79 2.65 -21.72
N ALA A 116 -30.06 2.39 -22.16
CA ALA A 116 -31.25 2.96 -21.54
C ALA A 116 -31.73 2.19 -20.28
N ASP A 117 -31.28 0.94 -20.09
CA ASP A 117 -31.62 0.08 -18.95
C ASP A 117 -30.38 -0.81 -18.64
N PRO A 118 -29.29 -0.22 -18.09
CA PRO A 118 -28.06 -0.92 -17.81
C PRO A 118 -28.16 -1.81 -16.56
N LEU A 119 -27.30 -2.82 -16.48
CA LEU A 119 -27.05 -3.55 -15.24
C LEU A 119 -26.08 -2.74 -14.38
N LEU A 120 -26.54 -2.32 -13.20
CA LEU A 120 -25.74 -1.61 -12.22
C LEU A 120 -25.64 -2.45 -10.93
N VAL A 121 -24.42 -2.84 -10.53
CA VAL A 121 -24.19 -3.67 -9.34
C VAL A 121 -23.16 -3.00 -8.44
N LEU A 122 -23.52 -2.76 -7.18
CA LEU A 122 -22.56 -2.31 -6.16
C LEU A 122 -21.64 -3.46 -5.80
N ASP A 123 -20.34 -3.23 -5.92
CA ASP A 123 -19.27 -4.11 -5.46
C ASP A 123 -19.53 -5.60 -5.74
N PRO A 124 -19.59 -6.01 -7.00
CA PRO A 124 -20.00 -7.37 -7.37
C PRO A 124 -19.10 -8.45 -6.76
N TYR A 125 -17.82 -8.15 -6.57
CA TYR A 125 -16.84 -9.10 -6.08
C TYR A 125 -16.45 -8.91 -4.61
N GLY A 126 -16.84 -7.80 -3.96
CA GLY A 126 -16.53 -7.49 -2.57
C GLY A 126 -15.18 -6.81 -2.35
N SER A 127 -14.36 -6.71 -3.37
CA SER A 127 -13.00 -6.18 -3.29
C SER A 127 -12.93 -4.65 -3.36
N THR A 128 -13.92 -4.01 -3.99
CA THR A 128 -13.95 -2.56 -4.22
C THR A 128 -15.23 -1.98 -3.65
N LEU A 129 -15.25 -1.77 -2.33
CA LEU A 129 -16.45 -1.49 -1.51
C LEU A 129 -17.32 -0.34 -2.03
N THR A 130 -16.75 0.60 -2.74
CA THR A 130 -17.44 1.77 -3.31
C THR A 130 -17.46 1.77 -4.83
N GLY A 131 -17.13 0.63 -5.46
CA GLY A 131 -17.19 0.47 -6.91
C GLY A 131 -18.61 0.17 -7.38
N LEU A 132 -19.00 0.70 -8.53
CA LEU A 132 -20.24 0.38 -9.22
C LEU A 132 -19.91 -0.29 -10.55
N TYR A 133 -20.22 -1.57 -10.65
CA TYR A 133 -20.16 -2.29 -11.91
C TYR A 133 -21.28 -1.81 -12.83
N VAL A 134 -20.93 -1.53 -14.09
CA VAL A 134 -21.82 -1.07 -15.15
C VAL A 134 -21.66 -2.00 -16.35
N TYR A 135 -22.79 -2.53 -16.83
CA TYR A 135 -22.81 -3.38 -18.02
C TYR A 135 -24.05 -3.10 -18.88
N PHE A 136 -23.84 -3.00 -20.17
CA PHE A 136 -24.89 -3.04 -21.21
C PHE A 136 -24.30 -3.41 -22.57
N GLU A 137 -25.16 -3.91 -23.44
CA GLU A 137 -24.85 -4.25 -24.84
C GLU A 137 -25.25 -3.09 -25.76
N ASP A 138 -24.45 -2.86 -26.80
CA ASP A 138 -24.71 -1.93 -27.90
C ASP A 138 -24.10 -2.52 -29.18
N GLU A 139 -24.60 -2.16 -30.34
CA GLU A 139 -23.97 -2.53 -31.63
C GLU A 139 -22.67 -1.78 -31.87
N ALA A 140 -22.52 -0.58 -31.33
CA ALA A 140 -21.36 0.28 -31.45
C ALA A 140 -20.39 0.17 -30.26
N ALA A 141 -19.11 0.36 -30.56
CA ALA A 141 -18.14 0.74 -29.53
C ALA A 141 -18.40 2.19 -29.10
N GLY A 142 -17.85 2.61 -27.96
CA GLY A 142 -18.02 3.98 -27.49
C GLY A 142 -17.30 4.22 -26.16
N SER A 143 -17.53 5.41 -25.60
CA SER A 143 -17.00 5.82 -24.30
C SER A 143 -18.13 6.09 -23.30
N LEU A 144 -17.86 5.82 -22.03
CA LEU A 144 -18.76 6.13 -20.92
C LEU A 144 -18.14 7.25 -20.06
N ASP A 145 -18.73 8.45 -20.17
CA ASP A 145 -18.35 9.54 -19.27
C ASP A 145 -19.12 9.43 -17.96
N VAL A 146 -18.41 9.62 -16.88
CA VAL A 146 -18.88 9.51 -15.50
C VAL A 146 -18.76 10.85 -14.81
N LEU A 147 -19.82 11.28 -14.14
CA LEU A 147 -19.80 12.44 -13.27
C LEU A 147 -20.42 12.08 -11.92
N ALA A 148 -19.60 12.01 -10.90
CA ALA A 148 -20.01 11.73 -9.52
C ALA A 148 -20.08 13.02 -8.70
N ARG A 149 -21.25 13.30 -8.08
CA ARG A 149 -21.51 14.46 -7.25
C ARG A 149 -22.03 14.05 -5.89
N ALA A 150 -21.37 14.48 -4.84
CA ALA A 150 -21.85 14.28 -3.48
C ALA A 150 -21.84 15.60 -2.72
N ALA A 151 -22.67 15.69 -1.69
CA ALA A 151 -22.74 16.90 -0.88
C ALA A 151 -21.39 17.19 -0.19
N SER A 152 -20.93 18.43 -0.30
CA SER A 152 -19.71 18.92 0.37
C SER A 152 -18.38 18.33 -0.15
N THR A 153 -18.38 17.73 -1.34
CA THR A 153 -17.15 17.27 -2.00
C THR A 153 -17.05 17.89 -3.39
N ALA A 154 -15.82 17.94 -3.93
CA ALA A 154 -15.61 18.31 -5.33
C ALA A 154 -16.28 17.28 -6.25
N ASP A 155 -16.77 17.75 -7.41
CA ASP A 155 -17.24 16.88 -8.48
C ASP A 155 -16.07 15.99 -8.94
N PHE A 156 -16.38 14.73 -9.26
CA PHE A 156 -15.39 13.79 -9.79
C PHE A 156 -15.86 13.34 -11.17
N ALA A 157 -15.14 13.78 -12.20
CA ALA A 157 -15.49 13.52 -13.60
C ALA A 157 -14.34 12.77 -14.29
N HIS A 158 -14.68 11.71 -15.02
CA HIS A 158 -13.72 10.92 -15.79
C HIS A 158 -14.44 10.15 -16.89
N THR A 159 -13.69 9.64 -17.86
CA THR A 159 -14.15 8.62 -18.80
C THR A 159 -13.73 7.26 -18.26
N ALA A 160 -14.68 6.35 -18.08
CA ALA A 160 -14.41 5.01 -17.54
C ALA A 160 -13.75 4.11 -18.59
N ALA A 161 -12.85 3.24 -18.14
CA ALA A 161 -12.26 2.19 -18.99
C ALA A 161 -13.36 1.19 -19.39
N ASN A 162 -13.33 0.78 -20.66
CA ASN A 162 -14.28 -0.17 -21.21
C ASN A 162 -13.62 -1.53 -21.43
N HIS A 163 -14.12 -2.54 -20.75
CA HIS A 163 -13.62 -3.92 -20.80
C HIS A 163 -14.58 -4.87 -21.56
N ALA A 164 -15.61 -4.32 -22.22
CA ALA A 164 -16.51 -5.14 -23.03
C ALA A 164 -15.75 -5.84 -24.16
N SER A 165 -16.00 -7.13 -24.33
CA SER A 165 -15.42 -7.93 -25.42
C SER A 165 -16.04 -7.68 -26.79
N SER A 166 -17.15 -6.97 -26.82
CA SER A 166 -17.93 -6.58 -28.03
C SER A 166 -18.45 -5.15 -27.84
N GLY A 167 -19.33 -4.67 -28.70
CA GLY A 167 -19.96 -3.36 -28.54
C GLY A 167 -20.73 -3.20 -27.22
N GLY A 168 -20.90 -1.95 -26.78
CA GLY A 168 -21.45 -1.61 -25.47
C GLY A 168 -20.37 -1.28 -24.44
N PHE A 169 -20.70 -1.49 -23.17
CA PHE A 169 -19.83 -1.14 -22.04
C PHE A 169 -19.83 -2.24 -20.96
N GLU A 170 -18.65 -2.54 -20.44
CA GLU A 170 -18.44 -3.30 -19.22
C GLU A 170 -17.28 -2.68 -18.43
N GLY A 171 -17.51 -2.31 -17.18
CA GLY A 171 -16.46 -1.71 -16.35
C GLY A 171 -16.89 -1.47 -14.92
N LEU A 172 -15.92 -1.17 -14.06
CA LEU A 172 -16.15 -0.76 -12.69
C LEU A 172 -15.94 0.77 -12.58
N VAL A 173 -17.00 1.48 -12.26
CA VAL A 173 -16.98 2.93 -12.04
C VAL A 173 -16.66 3.20 -10.59
N ILE A 174 -15.66 4.04 -10.33
CA ILE A 174 -15.28 4.52 -9.00
C ILE A 174 -15.68 5.99 -8.80
N GLY A 175 -15.55 6.51 -7.56
CA GLY A 175 -15.89 7.90 -7.21
C GLY A 175 -17.11 8.03 -6.33
N LEU A 176 -17.75 6.94 -5.93
CA LEU A 176 -18.79 6.95 -4.90
C LEU A 176 -18.17 7.26 -3.54
N ILE A 177 -18.83 8.15 -2.79
CA ILE A 177 -18.35 8.53 -1.45
C ILE A 177 -18.86 7.53 -0.41
N PRO A 178 -17.98 6.88 0.38
CA PRO A 178 -18.36 5.91 1.39
C PRO A 178 -19.42 6.45 2.36
N GLY A 179 -20.46 5.66 2.61
CA GLY A 179 -21.56 5.98 3.53
C GLY A 179 -22.47 7.13 3.11
N ALA A 180 -22.18 7.79 2.00
CA ALA A 180 -22.94 8.94 1.51
C ALA A 180 -23.77 8.61 0.25
N HIS A 181 -24.72 9.48 -0.05
CA HIS A 181 -25.38 9.47 -1.35
C HIS A 181 -24.56 10.26 -2.36
N THR A 182 -24.27 9.64 -3.50
CA THR A 182 -23.63 10.24 -4.66
C THR A 182 -24.62 10.27 -5.82
N ASP A 183 -24.84 11.42 -6.41
CA ASP A 183 -25.58 11.58 -7.66
C ASP A 183 -24.61 11.25 -8.81
N LEU A 184 -24.82 10.11 -9.47
CA LEU A 184 -23.98 9.61 -10.53
C LEU A 184 -24.68 9.80 -11.87
N THR A 185 -24.08 10.59 -12.76
CA THR A 185 -24.52 10.73 -14.15
C THR A 185 -23.59 9.93 -15.05
N LEU A 186 -24.16 8.99 -15.80
CA LEU A 186 -23.48 8.19 -16.79
C LEU A 186 -23.91 8.66 -18.18
N THR A 187 -22.95 8.98 -19.04
CA THR A 187 -23.21 9.45 -20.39
C THR A 187 -22.51 8.52 -21.40
N TRP A 188 -23.28 7.74 -22.13
CA TRP A 188 -22.78 6.87 -23.19
C TRP A 188 -22.64 7.62 -24.49
N ARG A 189 -21.48 7.52 -25.14
CA ARG A 189 -21.17 8.12 -26.44
C ARG A 189 -20.77 7.03 -27.43
N PRO A 190 -21.76 6.41 -28.11
CA PRO A 190 -21.45 5.40 -29.13
C PRO A 190 -20.77 6.03 -30.35
N GLU A 191 -19.87 5.30 -31.00
CA GLU A 191 -19.25 5.72 -32.24
C GLU A 191 -20.30 5.85 -33.34
N GLY A 192 -20.55 7.07 -33.81
CA GLY A 192 -21.50 7.37 -34.88
C GLY A 192 -22.98 7.29 -34.53
N GLY A 193 -23.31 7.12 -33.24
CA GLY A 193 -24.67 7.06 -32.67
C GLY A 193 -25.10 8.34 -31.95
N GLU A 194 -26.29 8.30 -31.37
CA GLU A 194 -26.79 9.37 -30.53
C GLU A 194 -26.34 9.14 -29.06
N GLU A 195 -25.96 10.22 -28.39
CA GLU A 195 -25.59 10.22 -26.98
C GLU A 195 -26.80 9.86 -26.12
N GLY A 196 -26.59 8.97 -25.13
CA GLY A 196 -27.56 8.61 -24.10
C GLY A 196 -27.04 8.91 -22.71
N ALA A 197 -27.84 9.50 -21.86
CA ALA A 197 -27.46 9.78 -20.49
C ALA A 197 -28.58 9.41 -19.51
N GLY A 198 -28.17 9.00 -18.29
CA GLY A 198 -29.10 8.82 -17.18
C GLY A 198 -28.42 9.12 -15.86
N THR A 199 -29.23 9.29 -14.82
CA THR A 199 -28.77 9.65 -13.49
C THR A 199 -29.30 8.71 -12.45
N VAL A 200 -28.44 8.25 -11.57
CA VAL A 200 -28.81 7.44 -10.41
C VAL A 200 -28.17 8.01 -9.15
N LYS A 201 -28.94 8.07 -8.08
CA LYS A 201 -28.45 8.42 -6.74
C LYS A 201 -28.11 7.13 -6.02
N VAL A 202 -26.83 6.89 -5.86
CA VAL A 202 -26.30 5.66 -5.24
C VAL A 202 -25.87 5.98 -3.80
N LYS A 203 -26.19 5.08 -2.86
CA LYS A 203 -25.65 5.13 -1.51
C LYS A 203 -24.60 4.03 -1.37
N ALA A 204 -23.32 4.41 -1.43
CA ALA A 204 -22.25 3.46 -1.17
C ALA A 204 -22.27 2.97 0.29
N PRO A 205 -21.79 1.76 0.58
CA PRO A 205 -21.50 1.32 1.94
C PRO A 205 -20.60 2.31 2.67
N ALA A 206 -20.63 2.32 3.99
CA ALA A 206 -19.61 3.03 4.77
C ALA A 206 -18.28 2.29 4.62
N THR A 207 -17.15 2.98 4.88
CA THR A 207 -15.85 2.32 4.93
C THR A 207 -15.88 1.17 5.92
N ALA A 208 -15.29 0.04 5.58
CA ALA A 208 -15.22 -1.12 6.47
C ALA A 208 -14.48 -0.79 7.77
N SER A 209 -13.46 0.05 7.70
CA SER A 209 -12.67 0.54 8.84
C SER A 209 -13.35 1.64 9.65
N GLY A 210 -14.43 2.24 9.16
CA GLY A 210 -14.96 3.48 9.72
C GLY A 210 -14.07 4.71 9.48
N TYR A 211 -13.09 4.62 8.55
CA TYR A 211 -12.21 5.73 8.19
C TYR A 211 -12.99 6.91 7.61
N GLY A 212 -12.44 8.11 7.75
CA GLY A 212 -13.03 9.32 7.16
C GLY A 212 -13.06 9.25 5.62
N THR A 213 -13.95 10.03 5.02
CA THR A 213 -14.12 10.07 3.56
C THR A 213 -13.17 11.04 2.87
N ALA A 214 -12.32 11.72 3.63
CA ALA A 214 -11.33 12.66 3.13
C ALA A 214 -10.19 12.84 4.13
N VAL A 215 -9.00 13.15 3.61
CA VAL A 215 -7.85 13.62 4.38
C VAL A 215 -7.77 15.15 4.29
N ALA A 216 -7.08 15.80 5.22
CA ALA A 216 -6.89 17.25 5.16
C ALA A 216 -5.82 17.56 4.10
N ALA A 217 -6.20 18.29 3.06
CA ALA A 217 -5.32 18.68 1.96
C ALA A 217 -4.97 20.18 2.01
N GLU A 218 -3.71 20.52 1.75
CA GLU A 218 -3.22 21.86 1.49
C GLU A 218 -2.53 21.86 0.12
N ILE A 219 -3.17 22.48 -0.87
CA ILE A 219 -2.74 22.47 -2.27
C ILE A 219 -2.11 23.82 -2.58
N HIS A 220 -0.86 23.82 -3.03
CA HIS A 220 -0.09 25.01 -3.37
C HIS A 220 -0.06 25.29 -4.88
N ASP A 221 -0.02 24.23 -5.70
CA ASP A 221 -0.05 24.32 -7.17
C ASP A 221 -0.81 23.14 -7.75
N ASP A 222 -2.11 23.34 -8.01
CA ASP A 222 -3.01 22.30 -8.56
C ASP A 222 -2.67 21.94 -10.02
N ASP A 223 -2.21 22.93 -10.81
CA ASP A 223 -1.87 22.71 -12.21
C ASP A 223 -0.60 21.86 -12.39
N ALA A 224 0.27 21.82 -11.39
CA ALA A 224 1.51 21.05 -11.40
C ALA A 224 1.37 19.63 -10.81
N LEU A 225 0.21 19.31 -10.18
CA LEU A 225 -0.03 17.97 -9.65
C LEU A 225 -0.18 16.95 -10.77
N THR A 226 0.48 15.81 -10.62
CA THR A 226 0.31 14.67 -11.52
C THR A 226 -1.13 14.16 -11.46
N PRO A 227 -1.78 13.84 -12.58
CA PRO A 227 -3.08 13.17 -12.58
C PRO A 227 -3.02 11.81 -11.90
N GLY A 228 -4.13 11.36 -11.31
CA GLY A 228 -4.24 10.02 -10.73
C GLY A 228 -4.82 10.01 -9.32
N LEU A 229 -4.74 8.85 -8.67
CA LEU A 229 -5.20 8.63 -7.31
C LEU A 229 -4.03 8.22 -6.42
N PHE A 230 -3.98 8.79 -5.22
CA PHE A 230 -3.09 8.31 -4.18
C PHE A 230 -3.66 7.02 -3.57
N ALA A 231 -2.84 6.00 -3.45
CA ALA A 231 -3.16 4.75 -2.75
C ALA A 231 -2.47 4.77 -1.38
N LEU A 232 -3.22 5.02 -0.33
CA LEU A 232 -2.75 5.05 1.06
C LEU A 232 -2.92 3.66 1.69
N ASN A 233 -1.82 3.05 2.10
CA ASN A 233 -1.76 1.70 2.67
C ASN A 233 -1.26 1.66 4.11
N GLY A 234 -1.63 0.59 4.84
CA GLY A 234 -1.04 0.25 6.12
C GLY A 234 -1.23 1.33 7.18
N VAL A 235 -2.46 1.87 7.27
CA VAL A 235 -2.80 2.88 8.28
C VAL A 235 -3.15 2.18 9.59
N THR A 236 -2.29 2.34 10.60
CA THR A 236 -2.46 1.67 11.89
C THR A 236 -3.73 2.10 12.62
N GLY A 237 -4.38 1.13 13.28
CA GLY A 237 -5.65 1.33 14.00
C GLY A 237 -6.87 1.37 13.10
N LEU A 238 -6.71 1.09 11.81
CA LEU A 238 -7.78 0.94 10.83
C LEU A 238 -7.75 -0.47 10.24
N SER A 239 -8.68 -0.77 9.32
CA SER A 239 -8.59 -2.00 8.54
C SER A 239 -7.38 -1.96 7.60
N ASN A 240 -6.95 -3.12 7.13
CA ASN A 240 -5.82 -3.27 6.21
C ASN A 240 -6.15 -2.84 4.76
N ASN A 241 -7.24 -2.12 4.57
CA ASN A 241 -7.70 -1.67 3.26
C ASN A 241 -6.75 -0.62 2.64
N THR A 242 -6.74 -0.58 1.31
CA THR A 242 -6.10 0.50 0.56
C THR A 242 -7.13 1.59 0.27
N TYR A 243 -6.82 2.82 0.63
CA TYR A 243 -7.67 3.99 0.40
C TYR A 243 -7.19 4.77 -0.80
N LEU A 244 -8.05 4.94 -1.82
CA LEU A 244 -7.73 5.68 -3.03
C LEU A 244 -8.28 7.10 -2.92
N LEU A 245 -7.38 8.09 -2.92
CA LEU A 245 -7.69 9.51 -2.72
C LEU A 245 -7.36 10.29 -3.99
N ASP A 246 -8.23 11.21 -4.38
CA ASP A 246 -7.92 12.15 -5.47
C ASP A 246 -7.00 13.30 -5.00
N ASN A 247 -6.59 14.17 -5.93
CA ASN A 247 -5.73 15.33 -5.64
C ASN A 247 -6.34 16.31 -4.64
N THR A 248 -7.64 16.26 -4.39
CA THR A 248 -8.30 17.07 -3.36
C THR A 248 -8.34 16.38 -1.99
N GLY A 249 -7.78 15.18 -1.88
CA GLY A 249 -7.76 14.38 -0.66
C GLY A 249 -9.07 13.63 -0.37
N ILE A 250 -9.99 13.57 -1.34
CA ILE A 250 -11.28 12.89 -1.19
C ILE A 250 -11.13 11.43 -1.59
N MET A 251 -11.66 10.52 -0.77
CA MET A 251 -11.69 9.08 -1.07
C MET A 251 -12.62 8.79 -2.23
N ARG A 252 -12.10 8.12 -3.25
CA ARG A 252 -12.82 7.74 -4.48
C ARG A 252 -13.01 6.25 -4.63
N ALA A 253 -12.21 5.45 -3.93
CA ALA A 253 -12.41 4.01 -3.79
C ALA A 253 -11.73 3.49 -2.53
N GLU A 254 -12.17 2.32 -2.08
CA GLU A 254 -11.56 1.55 -1.00
C GLU A 254 -11.43 0.09 -1.47
N ILE A 255 -10.20 -0.42 -1.51
CA ILE A 255 -9.92 -1.81 -1.85
C ILE A 255 -9.80 -2.59 -0.56
N HIS A 256 -10.66 -3.59 -0.43
CA HIS A 256 -10.71 -4.43 0.76
C HIS A 256 -9.51 -5.39 0.81
N ALA A 257 -8.96 -5.58 2.00
CA ALA A 257 -8.02 -6.63 2.33
C ALA A 257 -8.44 -7.28 3.64
N GLU A 258 -8.42 -8.60 3.70
CA GLU A 258 -8.65 -9.36 4.92
C GLU A 258 -7.34 -9.37 5.73
N ASP A 259 -7.30 -9.97 6.86
CA ASP A 259 -6.19 -10.18 7.80
C ASP A 259 -4.77 -10.06 7.18
N THR A 260 -4.39 -8.86 6.79
CA THR A 260 -3.07 -8.59 6.21
C THR A 260 -2.59 -7.19 6.55
N ALA A 261 -1.29 -7.05 6.68
CA ALA A 261 -0.61 -5.78 6.56
C ALA A 261 -0.26 -5.57 5.07
N ALA A 262 -1.26 -5.20 4.25
CA ALA A 262 -1.03 -4.88 2.84
C ALA A 262 -0.15 -3.64 2.72
N HIS A 263 1.15 -3.87 2.62
CA HIS A 263 2.11 -2.76 2.56
C HIS A 263 2.41 -2.33 1.13
N ARG A 264 1.97 -3.08 0.13
CA ARG A 264 2.11 -2.71 -1.26
C ARG A 264 0.91 -3.11 -2.11
N PHE A 265 0.54 -2.19 -2.95
CA PHE A 265 -0.51 -2.27 -3.92
C PHE A 265 0.10 -1.84 -5.26
N LEU A 266 0.20 -2.75 -6.20
CA LEU A 266 0.83 -2.51 -7.49
C LEU A 266 -0.20 -2.58 -8.60
N SER A 267 -0.30 -1.50 -9.37
CA SER A 267 -0.99 -1.50 -10.66
C SER A 267 0.03 -1.80 -11.75
N ALA A 268 -0.14 -2.92 -12.45
CA ALA A 268 0.77 -3.33 -13.51
C ALA A 268 0.02 -4.14 -14.57
N ASP A 269 0.24 -3.85 -15.84
CA ASP A 269 -0.29 -4.59 -16.98
C ASP A 269 -1.81 -4.82 -16.93
N GLY A 270 -2.58 -3.80 -16.49
CA GLY A 270 -4.05 -3.86 -16.41
C GLY A 270 -4.58 -4.76 -15.29
N ARG A 271 -3.79 -5.00 -14.26
CA ARG A 271 -4.16 -5.76 -13.05
C ARG A 271 -3.59 -5.10 -11.80
N ILE A 272 -4.20 -5.37 -10.65
CA ILE A 272 -3.67 -4.99 -9.36
C ILE A 272 -3.14 -6.24 -8.67
N VAL A 273 -1.88 -6.20 -8.24
CA VAL A 273 -1.25 -7.26 -7.44
C VAL A 273 -1.10 -6.73 -6.01
N THR A 274 -1.68 -7.44 -5.06
CA THR A 274 -1.66 -7.05 -3.64
C THR A 274 -1.78 -8.27 -2.74
N THR A 275 -1.45 -8.13 -1.47
CA THR A 275 -1.76 -9.15 -0.48
C THR A 275 -3.23 -9.06 -0.08
N THR A 276 -3.94 -10.18 -0.17
CA THR A 276 -5.34 -10.30 0.23
C THR A 276 -5.50 -10.89 1.63
N GLY A 277 -4.47 -11.55 2.12
CA GLY A 277 -4.32 -12.08 3.46
C GLY A 277 -2.85 -12.11 3.87
N SER A 278 -2.54 -12.33 5.14
CA SER A 278 -1.16 -12.36 5.64
C SER A 278 -0.29 -13.44 4.96
N ARG A 279 -0.92 -14.49 4.44
CA ARG A 279 -0.29 -15.61 3.72
C ARG A 279 -0.88 -15.83 2.33
N GLN A 280 -1.44 -14.77 1.75
CA GLN A 280 -2.11 -14.88 0.45
C GLN A 280 -1.79 -13.69 -0.43
N LEU A 281 -1.42 -13.97 -1.68
CA LEU A 281 -1.28 -12.98 -2.74
C LEU A 281 -2.52 -13.03 -3.63
N GLY A 282 -3.07 -11.86 -3.98
CA GLY A 282 -4.20 -11.73 -4.89
C GLY A 282 -3.88 -10.90 -6.14
N VAL A 283 -4.52 -11.27 -7.25
CA VAL A 283 -4.53 -10.49 -8.48
C VAL A 283 -5.97 -10.08 -8.76
N LEU A 284 -6.21 -8.76 -8.74
CA LEU A 284 -7.52 -8.18 -9.04
C LEU A 284 -7.56 -7.73 -10.50
N ASP A 285 -8.64 -8.09 -11.19
CA ASP A 285 -8.94 -7.57 -12.51
C ASP A 285 -9.65 -6.19 -12.44
N PRO A 286 -9.83 -5.48 -13.57
CA PRO A 286 -10.48 -4.17 -13.59
C PRO A 286 -11.93 -4.14 -13.08
N LEU A 287 -12.60 -5.28 -12.99
CA LEU A 287 -13.95 -5.39 -12.46
C LEU A 287 -13.99 -5.62 -10.95
N GLY A 288 -12.81 -5.77 -10.33
CA GLY A 288 -12.64 -6.07 -8.91
C GLY A 288 -12.64 -7.57 -8.58
N HIS A 289 -12.67 -8.47 -9.58
CA HIS A 289 -12.60 -9.90 -9.38
C HIS A 289 -11.18 -10.31 -8.97
N ALA A 290 -11.03 -11.01 -7.84
CA ALA A 290 -9.78 -11.65 -7.48
C ALA A 290 -9.60 -12.91 -8.35
N SER A 291 -9.07 -12.68 -9.56
CA SER A 291 -8.96 -13.73 -10.59
C SER A 291 -7.89 -14.78 -10.28
N THR A 292 -6.91 -14.42 -9.46
CA THR A 292 -5.86 -15.31 -8.98
C THR A 292 -5.67 -15.08 -7.49
N LEU A 293 -5.70 -16.16 -6.72
CA LEU A 293 -5.42 -16.19 -5.28
C LEU A 293 -4.36 -17.27 -5.05
N VAL A 294 -3.23 -16.89 -4.50
CA VAL A 294 -2.10 -17.81 -4.28
C VAL A 294 -1.83 -17.93 -2.78
N ASP A 295 -1.99 -19.13 -2.26
CA ASP A 295 -1.62 -19.48 -0.88
C ASP A 295 -0.09 -19.60 -0.78
N LEU A 296 0.49 -18.90 0.18
CA LEU A 296 1.94 -18.87 0.43
C LEU A 296 2.39 -19.90 1.48
N GLY A 297 1.49 -20.77 1.93
CA GLY A 297 1.76 -21.84 2.87
C GLY A 297 2.23 -21.32 4.23
N GLU A 298 3.41 -21.76 4.67
CA GLU A 298 3.98 -21.36 5.97
C GLU A 298 4.58 -19.94 5.97
N HIS A 299 4.59 -19.25 4.82
CA HIS A 299 5.20 -17.93 4.70
C HIS A 299 4.18 -16.82 4.89
N SER A 300 4.53 -15.86 5.73
CA SER A 300 3.77 -14.63 5.96
C SER A 300 4.45 -13.46 5.26
N VAL A 301 3.69 -12.71 4.47
CA VAL A 301 4.18 -11.52 3.77
C VAL A 301 4.37 -10.37 4.76
N HIS A 302 5.45 -9.62 4.57
CA HIS A 302 5.68 -8.36 5.27
C HIS A 302 6.24 -7.30 4.32
N HIS A 303 6.13 -6.05 4.69
CA HIS A 303 6.76 -4.85 4.13
C HIS A 303 6.59 -4.63 2.63
N ASP A 304 7.07 -5.52 1.74
CA ASP A 304 7.20 -5.18 0.33
C ASP A 304 7.01 -6.35 -0.63
N LEU A 305 6.67 -6.02 -1.87
CA LEU A 305 6.67 -6.93 -3.01
C LEU A 305 7.05 -6.17 -4.29
N ALA A 306 7.62 -6.87 -5.25
CA ALA A 306 7.89 -6.37 -6.60
C ALA A 306 7.28 -7.31 -7.65
N VAL A 307 6.93 -6.78 -8.82
CA VAL A 307 6.37 -7.57 -9.92
C VAL A 307 7.20 -7.31 -11.18
N VAL A 308 7.63 -8.39 -11.82
CA VAL A 308 8.38 -8.36 -13.09
C VAL A 308 7.68 -9.31 -14.06
N GLY A 309 6.94 -8.76 -15.01
CA GLY A 309 6.09 -9.54 -15.90
C GLY A 309 5.04 -10.34 -15.12
N ASP A 310 5.02 -11.66 -15.28
CA ASP A 310 4.10 -12.56 -14.55
C ASP A 310 4.69 -13.12 -13.24
N LEU A 311 5.79 -12.57 -12.77
CA LEU A 311 6.45 -13.01 -11.54
C LEU A 311 6.32 -11.95 -10.45
N ALA A 312 5.84 -12.34 -9.28
CA ALA A 312 5.85 -11.52 -8.08
C ALA A 312 6.94 -12.03 -7.11
N TYR A 313 7.66 -11.10 -6.50
CA TYR A 313 8.66 -11.37 -5.48
C TYR A 313 8.22 -10.71 -4.19
N LEU A 314 8.20 -11.45 -3.08
CA LEU A 314 7.64 -11.00 -1.82
C LEU A 314 8.64 -11.17 -0.69
N LEU A 315 8.75 -10.14 0.15
CA LEU A 315 9.44 -10.26 1.43
C LEU A 315 8.58 -11.09 2.38
N THR A 316 9.15 -12.12 2.99
CA THR A 316 8.40 -13.05 3.85
C THR A 316 9.18 -13.51 5.07
N SER A 317 8.41 -13.95 6.07
CA SER A 317 8.88 -14.70 7.22
C SER A 317 8.36 -16.13 7.13
N ASP A 318 9.23 -17.10 7.40
CA ASP A 318 8.87 -18.51 7.48
C ASP A 318 8.46 -18.87 8.92
N SER A 319 7.22 -19.31 9.13
CA SER A 319 6.69 -19.65 10.46
C SER A 319 7.37 -20.88 11.09
N SER A 320 8.07 -21.68 10.31
CA SER A 320 8.85 -22.81 10.82
C SER A 320 10.26 -22.41 11.31
N SER A 321 10.70 -21.17 11.00
CA SER A 321 11.99 -20.62 11.40
C SER A 321 11.93 -19.89 12.74
N GLU A 322 13.03 -19.93 13.50
CA GLU A 322 13.20 -19.05 14.67
C GLU A 322 13.57 -17.61 14.26
N ARG A 323 13.99 -17.39 13.02
CA ARG A 323 14.34 -16.09 12.45
C ARG A 323 13.23 -15.62 11.54
N VAL A 324 13.01 -14.31 11.49
CA VAL A 324 11.94 -13.67 10.71
C VAL A 324 12.48 -12.52 9.86
N GLU A 325 11.69 -12.11 8.89
CA GLU A 325 11.95 -10.95 8.01
C GLU A 325 13.24 -11.09 7.19
N ASP A 326 13.52 -12.28 6.68
CA ASP A 326 14.78 -12.66 6.07
C ASP A 326 14.66 -13.59 4.84
N ARG A 327 13.45 -13.69 4.25
CA ARG A 327 13.18 -14.53 3.07
C ARG A 327 12.60 -13.73 1.92
N VAL A 328 12.89 -14.20 0.69
CA VAL A 328 12.18 -13.76 -0.51
C VAL A 328 11.55 -14.96 -1.20
N LEU A 329 10.25 -14.89 -1.43
CA LEU A 329 9.52 -15.81 -2.28
C LEU A 329 9.36 -15.24 -3.68
N ARG A 330 9.35 -16.12 -4.67
CA ARG A 330 8.90 -15.88 -6.04
C ARG A 330 7.58 -16.59 -6.26
N VAL A 331 6.62 -15.89 -6.81
CA VAL A 331 5.30 -16.42 -7.17
C VAL A 331 5.09 -16.23 -8.67
N ASP A 332 4.82 -17.31 -9.39
CA ASP A 332 4.36 -17.24 -10.77
C ASP A 332 2.85 -16.98 -10.77
N LEU A 333 2.45 -15.80 -11.18
CA LEU A 333 1.04 -15.34 -11.13
C LEU A 333 0.13 -16.10 -12.11
N ALA A 334 0.70 -16.73 -13.14
CA ALA A 334 -0.08 -17.49 -14.13
C ALA A 334 -0.35 -18.92 -13.65
N SER A 335 0.60 -19.56 -13.00
CA SER A 335 0.49 -20.95 -12.53
C SER A 335 0.14 -21.08 -11.05
N GLY A 336 0.38 -20.04 -10.26
CA GLY A 336 0.28 -20.08 -8.79
C GLY A 336 1.46 -20.81 -8.12
N ALA A 337 2.53 -21.11 -8.84
CA ALA A 337 3.70 -21.76 -8.26
C ALA A 337 4.45 -20.80 -7.32
N VAL A 338 4.85 -21.32 -6.17
CA VAL A 338 5.55 -20.58 -5.12
C VAL A 338 6.90 -21.22 -4.86
N ASP A 339 7.97 -20.45 -4.98
CA ASP A 339 9.34 -20.88 -4.75
C ASP A 339 10.08 -19.92 -3.82
N GLN A 340 10.87 -20.42 -2.87
CA GLN A 340 11.81 -19.59 -2.13
C GLN A 340 13.07 -19.36 -2.98
N VAL A 341 13.40 -18.09 -3.25
CA VAL A 341 14.55 -17.71 -4.06
C VAL A 341 15.70 -17.13 -3.24
N VAL A 342 15.41 -16.51 -2.07
CA VAL A 342 16.43 -16.02 -1.15
C VAL A 342 16.14 -16.51 0.28
N ASP A 343 17.20 -16.99 0.92
CA ASP A 343 17.28 -17.27 2.35
C ASP A 343 18.51 -16.56 2.90
N LEU A 344 18.30 -15.45 3.59
CA LEU A 344 19.42 -14.65 4.09
C LEU A 344 20.22 -15.37 5.19
N GLN A 345 19.62 -16.31 5.94
CA GLN A 345 20.39 -17.11 6.90
C GLN A 345 21.41 -18.02 6.20
N GLN A 346 21.06 -18.51 5.00
CA GLN A 346 21.99 -19.32 4.21
C GLN A 346 23.00 -18.46 3.44
N LEU A 347 22.57 -17.27 3.01
CA LEU A 347 23.40 -16.34 2.24
C LEU A 347 24.43 -15.61 3.11
N LEU A 348 24.05 -15.24 4.34
CA LEU A 348 24.84 -14.39 5.25
C LEU A 348 25.11 -15.08 6.61
N PRO A 349 25.57 -16.38 6.63
CA PRO A 349 25.68 -17.15 7.88
C PRO A 349 26.68 -16.55 8.86
N ASP A 350 27.75 -15.93 8.38
CA ASP A 350 28.76 -15.34 9.25
C ASP A 350 28.25 -14.08 9.94
N TYR A 351 27.43 -13.26 9.27
CA TYR A 351 26.74 -12.14 9.90
C TYR A 351 25.63 -12.61 10.85
N GLU A 352 24.81 -13.58 10.44
CA GLU A 352 23.73 -14.15 11.28
C GLU A 352 24.28 -14.67 12.61
N SER A 353 25.47 -15.28 12.59
CA SER A 353 26.12 -15.80 13.77
C SER A 353 26.56 -14.71 14.78
N LEU A 354 26.80 -13.48 14.32
CA LEU A 354 27.12 -12.31 15.15
C LEU A 354 25.88 -11.59 15.65
N ALA A 355 24.76 -11.72 14.95
CA ALA A 355 23.52 -11.04 15.32
C ALA A 355 22.86 -11.73 16.50
N HIS A 356 22.71 -10.99 17.60
CA HIS A 356 21.98 -11.42 18.77
C HIS A 356 20.55 -10.96 18.70
N ALA A 357 19.68 -11.78 18.11
CA ALA A 357 18.27 -11.47 18.06
C ALA A 357 17.69 -11.37 19.47
N GLN A 358 17.03 -10.26 19.78
CA GLN A 358 16.46 -10.02 21.10
C GLN A 358 15.19 -10.85 21.31
N GLU A 359 15.05 -11.50 22.46
CA GLU A 359 13.79 -12.12 22.86
C GLU A 359 12.77 -11.00 23.14
N GLY A 360 11.67 -10.97 22.42
CA GLY A 360 10.53 -10.09 22.68
C GLY A 360 10.37 -8.87 21.76
N GLU A 361 11.29 -8.59 20.86
CA GLU A 361 11.09 -7.60 19.80
C GLU A 361 10.75 -8.31 18.46
N ALA A 362 9.55 -8.89 18.39
CA ALA A 362 8.97 -9.23 17.10
C ALA A 362 8.55 -7.92 16.43
N GLY A 363 9.32 -7.44 15.47
CA GLY A 363 8.80 -6.45 14.55
C GLY A 363 7.55 -7.03 13.91
N GLY A 364 6.43 -6.36 14.00
CA GLY A 364 5.12 -6.53 13.39
C GLY A 364 4.75 -7.68 12.46
N SER A 365 5.52 -8.72 12.44
CA SER A 365 5.20 -9.94 11.68
C SER A 365 4.13 -10.74 12.42
N VAL A 366 3.15 -11.27 11.69
CA VAL A 366 2.19 -12.27 12.18
C VAL A 366 2.92 -13.50 12.74
N VAL A 367 4.15 -13.74 12.29
CA VAL A 367 5.04 -14.78 12.74
C VAL A 367 5.92 -14.24 13.88
N GLN A 368 5.78 -14.82 15.07
CA GLN A 368 6.67 -14.52 16.19
C GLN A 368 8.03 -15.19 15.97
N GLY A 369 9.09 -14.42 16.00
CA GLY A 369 10.45 -14.92 15.83
C GLY A 369 11.49 -13.87 16.19
N LYS A 370 12.74 -14.18 15.90
CA LYS A 370 13.88 -13.33 16.19
C LYS A 370 14.26 -12.55 14.93
N ASP A 371 13.91 -11.28 14.90
CA ASP A 371 14.36 -10.35 13.88
C ASP A 371 15.87 -10.07 14.05
N TRP A 372 16.63 -10.21 12.98
CA TRP A 372 18.08 -10.06 12.99
C TRP A 372 18.64 -9.17 11.90
N ILE A 373 17.88 -8.93 10.83
CA ILE A 373 18.30 -8.16 9.66
C ILE A 373 17.21 -7.20 9.17
N HIS A 374 15.94 -7.59 9.29
CA HIS A 374 14.76 -6.77 9.00
C HIS A 374 14.75 -6.20 7.59
N ILE A 375 14.60 -7.06 6.58
CA ILE A 375 14.44 -6.56 5.20
C ILE A 375 13.08 -5.91 5.01
N ASN A 376 13.05 -4.67 4.51
CA ASN A 376 11.85 -3.83 4.47
C ASN A 376 11.54 -3.18 3.11
N SER A 377 12.41 -3.34 2.13
CA SER A 377 12.09 -3.01 0.74
C SER A 377 12.83 -3.90 -0.23
N LEU A 378 12.23 -4.07 -1.40
CA LEU A 378 12.66 -4.94 -2.48
C LEU A 378 12.50 -4.19 -3.80
N ASP A 379 13.58 -4.14 -4.59
CA ASP A 379 13.55 -3.67 -5.96
C ASP A 379 14.26 -4.68 -6.89
N ILE A 380 13.80 -4.78 -8.13
CA ILE A 380 14.38 -5.69 -9.12
C ILE A 380 14.52 -4.94 -10.44
N THR A 381 15.78 -4.75 -10.85
CA THR A 381 16.11 -4.08 -12.10
C THR A 381 17.30 -4.78 -12.77
N ASP A 382 17.22 -5.01 -14.08
CA ASP A 382 18.28 -5.64 -14.89
C ASP A 382 18.79 -7.00 -14.35
N GLY A 383 17.92 -7.78 -13.72
CA GLY A 383 18.28 -9.08 -13.17
C GLY A 383 18.96 -9.03 -11.80
N VAL A 384 19.13 -7.85 -11.22
CA VAL A 384 19.68 -7.62 -9.87
C VAL A 384 18.54 -7.40 -8.89
N MET A 385 18.58 -8.08 -7.75
CA MET A 385 17.69 -7.85 -6.63
C MET A 385 18.35 -6.92 -5.62
N ILE A 386 17.68 -5.82 -5.25
CA ILE A 386 18.15 -4.86 -4.25
C ILE A 386 17.26 -4.95 -3.03
N LEU A 387 17.84 -5.26 -1.88
CA LEU A 387 17.18 -5.36 -0.58
C LEU A 387 17.62 -4.23 0.35
N SER A 388 16.70 -3.71 1.13
CA SER A 388 17.00 -2.79 2.24
C SER A 388 16.90 -3.55 3.56
N ALA A 389 18.01 -3.67 4.28
CA ALA A 389 18.10 -4.24 5.61
C ALA A 389 18.09 -3.10 6.65
N ARG A 390 16.93 -2.90 7.31
CA ARG A 390 16.72 -1.79 8.25
C ARG A 390 17.60 -1.89 9.48
N GLU A 391 17.67 -3.08 10.07
CA GLU A 391 18.36 -3.29 11.35
C GLU A 391 19.85 -2.97 11.26
N THR A 392 20.45 -3.24 10.09
CA THR A 392 21.86 -2.95 9.83
C THR A 392 22.08 -1.65 9.07
N SER A 393 21.01 -0.95 8.70
CA SER A 393 21.05 0.21 7.80
C SER A 393 21.88 -0.06 6.53
N THR A 394 21.74 -1.27 5.98
CA THR A 394 22.53 -1.73 4.83
C THR A 394 21.61 -1.97 3.63
N ILE A 395 22.02 -1.52 2.47
CA ILE A 395 21.42 -1.86 1.18
C ILE A 395 22.27 -2.98 0.59
N ILE A 396 21.63 -4.06 0.14
CA ILE A 396 22.29 -5.28 -0.33
C ILE A 396 21.81 -5.57 -1.75
N ALA A 397 22.70 -5.57 -2.73
CA ALA A 397 22.41 -6.03 -4.08
C ALA A 397 22.85 -7.49 -4.25
N LEU A 398 21.98 -8.28 -4.88
CA LEU A 398 22.18 -9.71 -5.09
C LEU A 398 22.17 -10.05 -6.58
N ASP A 399 23.13 -10.88 -6.99
CA ASP A 399 23.12 -11.61 -8.25
C ASP A 399 22.47 -12.97 -8.08
N ASP A 400 21.96 -13.55 -9.17
CA ASP A 400 21.41 -14.91 -9.27
C ASP A 400 20.28 -15.23 -8.25
N ALA A 401 19.56 -14.17 -7.79
CA ALA A 401 18.53 -14.23 -6.75
C ALA A 401 17.10 -14.36 -7.30
N LEU A 402 16.90 -14.45 -8.62
CA LEU A 402 15.56 -14.38 -9.21
C LEU A 402 14.97 -15.74 -9.57
N GLU A 403 15.78 -16.76 -9.74
CA GLU A 403 15.35 -18.07 -10.24
C GLU A 403 15.37 -19.14 -9.14
N PRO A 404 14.35 -20.03 -9.11
CA PRO A 404 14.36 -21.17 -8.19
C PRO A 404 15.59 -22.05 -8.39
N GLY A 405 16.28 -22.37 -7.29
CA GLY A 405 17.50 -23.17 -7.31
C GLY A 405 18.73 -22.40 -7.83
N GLY A 406 18.62 -21.08 -7.96
CA GLY A 406 19.77 -20.19 -8.11
C GLY A 406 20.72 -20.27 -6.91
N GLU A 407 21.91 -19.75 -7.06
CA GLU A 407 22.89 -19.60 -5.98
C GLU A 407 23.10 -18.09 -5.72
N PRO A 408 22.19 -17.41 -4.99
CA PRO A 408 22.30 -15.98 -4.72
C PRO A 408 23.67 -15.61 -4.14
N SER A 409 24.22 -14.50 -4.60
CA SER A 409 25.47 -13.98 -4.09
C SER A 409 25.43 -12.46 -3.91
N VAL A 410 26.15 -11.95 -2.91
CA VAL A 410 26.25 -10.51 -2.69
C VAL A 410 27.07 -9.88 -3.81
N ARG A 411 26.46 -8.96 -4.54
CA ARG A 411 27.09 -8.17 -5.61
C ARG A 411 27.82 -6.96 -5.04
N TRP A 412 27.10 -6.13 -4.30
CA TRP A 412 27.63 -4.99 -3.57
C TRP A 412 26.72 -4.61 -2.40
N MET A 413 27.28 -3.78 -1.49
CA MET A 413 26.57 -3.27 -0.32
C MET A 413 26.83 -1.76 -0.16
N ILE A 414 25.85 -1.05 0.43
CA ILE A 414 25.98 0.35 0.89
C ILE A 414 25.46 0.42 2.32
N GLY A 415 26.23 1.01 3.24
CA GLY A 415 25.87 1.16 4.64
C GLY A 415 27.09 1.35 5.52
N VAL A 416 27.11 0.73 6.69
CA VAL A 416 28.16 0.85 7.70
C VAL A 416 29.01 -0.45 7.74
N PRO A 417 30.19 -0.48 7.07
CA PRO A 417 31.03 -1.68 6.99
C PRO A 417 31.48 -2.20 8.37
N GLU A 418 31.61 -1.34 9.36
CA GLU A 418 32.05 -1.69 10.71
C GLU A 418 31.10 -2.68 11.41
N LEU A 419 29.81 -2.69 11.06
CA LEU A 419 28.86 -3.68 11.57
C LEU A 419 29.10 -5.09 10.99
N TRP A 420 29.82 -5.20 9.88
CA TRP A 420 30.09 -6.42 9.15
C TRP A 420 31.52 -6.91 9.35
N GLU A 421 32.31 -6.23 10.20
CA GLU A 421 33.71 -6.55 10.43
C GLU A 421 33.88 -8.00 10.93
N GLY A 422 34.78 -8.74 10.26
CA GLY A 422 35.09 -10.14 10.58
C GLY A 422 34.17 -11.18 9.94
N THR A 423 33.21 -10.76 9.11
CA THR A 423 32.29 -11.67 8.39
C THR A 423 32.77 -12.02 6.99
N GLY A 424 33.70 -11.24 6.42
CA GLY A 424 34.14 -11.37 5.03
C GLY A 424 33.25 -10.63 4.01
N TYR A 425 32.13 -10.05 4.46
CA TYR A 425 31.24 -9.25 3.57
C TYR A 425 31.69 -7.81 3.45
N GLU A 426 32.67 -7.34 4.24
CA GLU A 426 33.21 -5.99 4.20
C GLU A 426 33.78 -5.61 2.83
N GLU A 427 34.28 -6.58 2.08
CA GLU A 427 34.84 -6.38 0.75
C GLU A 427 33.80 -6.03 -0.32
N HIS A 428 32.50 -6.24 -0.04
CA HIS A 428 31.40 -5.90 -0.95
C HIS A 428 30.91 -4.45 -0.80
N PHE A 429 31.36 -3.72 0.21
CA PHE A 429 30.92 -2.35 0.40
C PHE A 429 31.50 -1.42 -0.65
N LEU A 430 30.62 -0.66 -1.30
CA LEU A 430 31.02 0.46 -2.15
C LEU A 430 31.60 1.58 -1.29
N ALA A 431 32.61 2.27 -1.82
CA ALA A 431 33.26 3.37 -1.12
C ALA A 431 32.53 4.70 -1.38
N PRO A 432 32.22 5.52 -0.35
CA PRO A 432 31.63 6.84 -0.56
C PRO A 432 32.65 7.81 -1.21
N GLU A 433 32.18 8.60 -2.18
CA GLU A 433 32.95 9.70 -2.78
C GLU A 433 32.42 11.06 -2.33
N GLY A 434 33.27 11.87 -1.73
CA GLY A 434 32.93 13.20 -1.21
C GLY A 434 32.21 13.17 0.14
N GLU A 435 31.43 14.22 0.41
CA GLU A 435 30.59 14.29 1.60
C GLU A 435 29.24 13.63 1.28
N VAL A 436 28.87 12.59 2.02
CA VAL A 436 27.66 11.81 1.81
C VAL A 436 26.90 11.75 3.13
N LEU A 437 25.60 12.06 3.11
CA LEU A 437 24.69 11.67 4.20
C LEU A 437 24.58 10.15 4.20
N GLY A 438 24.90 9.50 5.31
CA GLY A 438 24.70 8.06 5.46
C GLY A 438 23.22 7.71 5.60
N ASN A 439 22.82 6.60 5.01
CA ASN A 439 21.49 6.04 5.23
C ASN A 439 21.40 5.39 6.62
N ALA A 440 20.26 5.57 7.29
CA ALA A 440 19.99 5.01 8.61
C ALA A 440 18.51 4.63 8.75
N GLY A 441 18.25 3.35 8.98
CA GLY A 441 16.91 2.80 9.12
C GLY A 441 16.03 2.98 7.87
N GLN A 442 16.64 3.08 6.70
CA GLN A 442 16.02 3.43 5.43
C GLN A 442 14.89 2.49 5.02
N HIS A 443 13.94 3.02 4.23
CA HIS A 443 12.83 2.32 3.61
C HIS A 443 12.69 2.68 2.14
N SER A 444 11.92 1.90 1.37
CA SER A 444 11.57 2.22 -0.01
C SER A 444 12.77 2.45 -0.92
N VAL A 445 13.82 1.63 -0.78
CA VAL A 445 15.00 1.70 -1.65
C VAL A 445 14.61 1.21 -3.03
N HIS A 446 14.91 1.99 -4.07
CA HIS A 446 14.71 1.60 -5.46
C HIS A 446 15.75 2.23 -6.38
N ARG A 447 16.03 1.53 -7.49
CA ARG A 447 16.94 1.99 -8.53
C ARG A 447 16.18 2.85 -9.56
N ILE A 448 16.85 3.88 -10.05
CA ILE A 448 16.40 4.71 -11.15
C ILE A 448 17.49 4.69 -12.22
N ASP A 449 17.17 4.17 -13.38
CA ASP A 449 18.05 4.19 -14.53
C ASP A 449 17.92 5.52 -15.29
N ASP A 450 19.02 5.98 -15.88
CA ASP A 450 19.06 7.17 -16.71
C ASP A 450 20.02 6.93 -17.88
N ASP A 451 19.48 6.89 -19.08
CA ASP A 451 20.22 6.66 -20.32
C ASP A 451 21.34 7.69 -20.56
N ALA A 452 21.33 8.82 -19.86
CA ALA A 452 22.37 9.84 -19.95
C ALA A 452 23.61 9.49 -19.12
N LEU A 453 23.52 8.55 -18.18
CA LEU A 453 24.64 8.11 -17.35
C LEU A 453 25.56 7.14 -18.12
N PRO A 454 26.85 7.10 -17.78
CA PRO A 454 27.77 6.05 -18.24
C PRO A 454 27.28 4.65 -17.87
N GLU A 455 27.67 3.65 -18.67
CA GLU A 455 27.40 2.24 -18.36
C GLU A 455 27.94 1.86 -16.97
N GLY A 456 27.12 1.19 -16.18
CA GLY A 456 27.40 0.80 -14.80
C GLY A 456 27.09 1.90 -13.76
N GLN A 457 26.56 3.04 -14.20
CA GLN A 457 26.07 4.07 -13.28
C GLN A 457 24.52 4.13 -13.29
N PHE A 458 23.95 4.35 -12.12
CA PHE A 458 22.51 4.53 -11.91
C PHE A 458 22.26 5.31 -10.62
N TYR A 459 21.04 5.80 -10.46
CA TYR A 459 20.64 6.38 -9.19
C TYR A 459 19.99 5.34 -8.28
N LEU A 460 20.19 5.49 -6.97
CA LEU A 460 19.54 4.72 -5.92
C LEU A 460 18.84 5.70 -5.00
N GLU A 461 17.50 5.69 -4.99
CA GLU A 461 16.68 6.59 -4.18
C GLU A 461 16.01 5.84 -3.04
N MET A 462 15.85 6.52 -1.89
CA MET A 462 15.28 5.92 -0.69
C MET A 462 14.63 6.98 0.21
N PHE A 463 13.70 6.55 1.05
CA PHE A 463 13.33 7.30 2.24
C PHE A 463 14.35 7.00 3.34
N ASN A 464 15.28 7.91 3.57
CA ASN A 464 16.21 7.81 4.68
C ASN A 464 15.50 8.28 5.97
N ASN A 465 15.11 7.32 6.81
CA ASN A 465 14.48 7.62 8.10
C ASN A 465 15.42 8.41 9.01
N ASN A 466 16.73 8.28 8.76
CA ASN A 466 17.77 8.95 9.52
C ASN A 466 17.73 8.59 11.02
N TYR A 467 17.17 7.41 11.32
CA TYR A 467 17.08 6.84 12.64
C TYR A 467 18.03 5.64 12.76
N TRP A 468 19.04 5.81 13.62
CA TRP A 468 20.08 4.84 13.82
C TRP A 468 19.90 4.08 15.13
N ARG A 469 19.58 2.81 15.05
CA ARG A 469 19.56 1.90 16.19
C ARG A 469 19.79 0.48 15.68
N VAL A 470 20.82 -0.16 16.23
CA VAL A 470 21.09 -1.57 15.98
C VAL A 470 20.81 -2.32 17.28
N SER A 471 19.69 -3.04 17.32
CA SER A 471 19.27 -3.78 18.50
C SER A 471 19.85 -5.20 18.54
N THR A 472 20.31 -5.71 17.41
CA THR A 472 20.80 -7.07 17.22
C THR A 472 22.32 -7.23 17.36
N ARG A 473 23.07 -6.14 17.57
CA ARG A 473 24.53 -6.12 17.74
C ARG A 473 24.91 -5.46 19.06
N GLU A 474 24.77 -6.21 20.17
CA GLU A 474 25.13 -5.75 21.51
C GLU A 474 26.64 -5.46 21.68
N ASP A 475 27.47 -6.05 20.83
CA ASP A 475 28.92 -5.91 20.80
C ASP A 475 29.38 -4.63 20.03
N ALA A 476 28.51 -4.01 19.26
CA ALA A 476 28.82 -2.80 18.52
C ALA A 476 28.41 -1.55 19.32
N ASP A 477 29.36 -0.62 19.51
CA ASP A 477 28.98 0.72 19.97
C ASP A 477 28.42 1.52 18.80
N TRP A 478 27.13 1.29 18.54
CA TRP A 478 26.41 1.86 17.42
C TRP A 478 26.40 3.41 17.42
N GLN A 479 26.64 4.06 18.58
CA GLN A 479 26.78 5.51 18.66
C GLN A 479 28.11 5.99 18.07
N ASP A 480 29.15 5.17 18.13
CA ASP A 480 30.47 5.50 17.59
C ASP A 480 30.60 5.16 16.09
N VAL A 481 29.86 4.17 15.59
CA VAL A 481 29.96 3.70 14.18
C VAL A 481 28.83 4.22 13.28
N GLY A 482 27.74 4.70 13.84
CA GLY A 482 26.58 5.21 13.08
C GLY A 482 26.90 6.44 12.24
N PRO A 483 26.14 6.69 11.17
CA PRO A 483 26.29 7.89 10.35
C PRO A 483 26.16 9.18 11.17
N ALA A 484 27.05 10.14 10.95
CA ALA A 484 27.10 11.39 11.73
C ALA A 484 25.83 12.26 11.62
N ASN A 485 25.03 12.05 10.57
CA ASN A 485 23.75 12.73 10.35
C ASN A 485 22.59 12.06 11.07
N ALA A 486 22.73 10.80 11.50
CA ALA A 486 21.63 10.03 12.06
C ALA A 486 21.35 10.40 13.52
N THR A 487 20.08 10.22 13.92
CA THR A 487 19.63 10.40 15.31
C THR A 487 19.26 9.04 15.93
N THR A 488 19.31 8.98 17.26
CA THR A 488 18.83 7.85 18.05
C THR A 488 17.54 8.18 18.79
N ASP A 489 16.99 9.37 18.55
CA ASP A 489 15.71 9.79 19.09
C ASP A 489 14.58 9.38 18.14
N GLU A 490 13.63 8.57 18.62
CA GLU A 490 12.50 8.11 17.81
C GLU A 490 11.50 9.22 17.44
N HIS A 491 11.58 10.37 18.12
CA HIS A 491 10.58 11.43 18.04
C HIS A 491 11.11 12.75 17.51
N ASP A 492 12.44 12.89 17.40
CA ASP A 492 13.07 14.15 16.99
C ASP A 492 14.23 13.88 16.02
N GLY A 493 14.10 14.46 14.83
CA GLY A 493 15.09 14.32 13.77
C GLY A 493 14.60 14.95 12.46
N VAL A 494 15.32 14.65 11.39
CA VAL A 494 14.96 15.01 10.02
C VAL A 494 15.13 13.78 9.14
N SER A 495 14.09 13.42 8.40
CA SER A 495 14.18 12.39 7.36
C SER A 495 14.49 13.02 6.01
N HIS A 496 14.92 12.20 5.04
CA HIS A 496 15.27 12.72 3.71
C HIS A 496 14.74 11.79 2.60
N ALA A 497 14.30 12.39 1.50
CA ALA A 497 14.36 11.70 0.21
C ALA A 497 15.82 11.78 -0.23
N LEU A 498 16.55 10.68 -0.07
CA LEU A 498 17.99 10.61 -0.30
C LEU A 498 18.27 9.84 -1.58
N ARG A 499 19.10 10.42 -2.46
CA ARG A 499 19.49 9.80 -3.72
C ARG A 499 20.99 9.75 -3.84
N TYR A 500 21.50 8.55 -4.12
CA TYR A 500 22.89 8.30 -4.44
C TYR A 500 23.07 8.07 -5.94
N LEU A 501 24.19 8.54 -6.48
CA LEU A 501 24.72 8.07 -7.76
C LEU A 501 25.70 6.95 -7.45
N VAL A 502 25.36 5.74 -7.92
CA VAL A 502 26.19 4.52 -7.79
C VAL A 502 27.02 4.34 -9.05
N ASP A 503 28.28 4.01 -8.91
CA ASP A 503 29.18 3.59 -9.98
C ASP A 503 29.72 2.18 -9.64
N GLU A 504 29.07 1.15 -10.18
CA GLU A 504 29.47 -0.24 -9.96
C GLU A 504 30.86 -0.53 -10.54
N THR A 505 31.22 0.14 -11.64
CA THR A 505 32.52 -0.08 -12.30
C THR A 505 33.67 0.46 -11.46
N ALA A 506 33.47 1.59 -10.82
CA ALA A 506 34.45 2.19 -9.90
C ALA A 506 34.39 1.58 -8.49
N GLY A 507 33.30 0.91 -8.13
CA GLY A 507 33.05 0.41 -6.78
C GLY A 507 32.76 1.55 -5.78
N THR A 508 32.10 2.61 -6.23
CA THR A 508 31.86 3.82 -5.44
C THR A 508 30.41 4.29 -5.50
N TYR A 509 30.04 5.17 -4.57
CA TYR A 509 28.79 5.94 -4.63
C TYR A 509 29.01 7.36 -4.12
N SER A 510 28.22 8.30 -4.61
CA SER A 510 28.21 9.69 -4.17
C SER A 510 26.79 10.18 -3.91
N GLN A 511 26.64 11.23 -3.09
CA GLN A 511 25.33 11.84 -2.92
C GLN A 511 24.98 12.71 -4.13
N ASP A 512 23.83 12.40 -4.76
CA ASP A 512 23.26 13.20 -5.84
C ASP A 512 22.28 14.25 -5.29
N ALA A 513 21.32 13.81 -4.45
CA ALA A 513 20.30 14.68 -3.86
C ALA A 513 19.94 14.28 -2.43
N ALA A 514 19.51 15.25 -1.64
CA ALA A 514 18.90 15.02 -0.32
C ALA A 514 17.84 16.11 -0.07
N VAL A 515 16.56 15.72 -0.06
CA VAL A 515 15.44 16.62 0.22
C VAL A 515 14.97 16.36 1.64
N GLU A 516 14.96 17.38 2.50
CA GLU A 516 14.46 17.28 3.87
C GLU A 516 12.95 16.99 3.89
N LEU A 517 12.55 16.02 4.72
CA LEU A 517 11.17 15.57 4.91
C LEU A 517 10.78 15.66 6.39
N PRO A 518 9.46 15.73 6.70
CA PRO A 518 8.99 15.53 8.06
C PRO A 518 9.53 14.22 8.64
N TYR A 519 9.97 14.26 9.90
CA TYR A 519 10.64 13.13 10.52
C TYR A 519 9.71 11.91 10.67
N SER A 520 10.24 10.77 10.30
CA SER A 520 9.63 9.46 10.52
C SER A 520 10.70 8.45 10.84
N SER A 521 10.79 8.00 12.10
CA SER A 521 11.82 7.05 12.55
C SER A 521 11.71 5.68 11.90
N VAL A 522 10.53 5.31 11.40
CA VAL A 522 10.24 4.00 10.78
C VAL A 522 9.24 4.18 9.64
N VAL A 523 8.99 3.13 8.89
CA VAL A 523 8.05 3.07 7.76
C VAL A 523 8.35 4.15 6.71
N SER A 524 7.36 4.56 5.91
CA SER A 524 7.53 5.68 4.96
C SER A 524 8.02 5.27 3.58
N ASN A 525 7.84 6.17 2.62
CA ASN A 525 8.36 5.95 1.26
C ASN A 525 8.59 7.25 0.50
N VAL A 526 9.42 7.14 -0.52
CA VAL A 526 9.53 8.05 -1.65
C VAL A 526 9.25 7.27 -2.93
N LEU A 527 8.56 7.89 -3.88
CA LEU A 527 8.24 7.29 -5.18
C LEU A 527 8.24 8.38 -6.25
N ARG A 528 8.98 8.18 -7.33
CA ARG A 528 8.89 9.01 -8.52
C ARG A 528 7.64 8.67 -9.31
N LEU A 529 7.01 9.69 -9.89
CA LEU A 529 5.79 9.57 -10.69
C LEU A 529 6.12 9.46 -12.18
N GLY A 530 5.10 9.32 -13.01
CA GLY A 530 5.27 9.23 -14.46
C GLY A 530 6.09 8.01 -14.89
N ASP A 531 7.17 8.22 -15.61
CA ASP A 531 8.11 7.18 -16.05
C ASP A 531 9.16 6.81 -14.98
N GLY A 532 9.09 7.41 -13.79
CA GLY A 532 10.00 7.12 -12.68
C GLY A 532 11.32 7.88 -12.74
N GLY A 533 11.54 8.73 -13.74
CA GLY A 533 12.77 9.49 -13.92
C GLY A 533 13.07 10.51 -12.82
N THR A 534 14.33 10.89 -12.69
CA THR A 534 14.78 11.83 -11.64
C THR A 534 14.24 13.25 -11.80
N ASP A 535 13.72 13.61 -12.96
CA ASP A 535 13.09 14.89 -13.29
C ASP A 535 11.56 14.90 -13.05
N GLN A 536 10.98 13.75 -12.68
CA GLN A 536 9.56 13.62 -12.40
C GLN A 536 9.20 14.10 -10.99
N ASN A 537 7.95 14.51 -10.79
CA ASN A 537 7.40 14.73 -9.46
C ASN A 537 7.57 13.49 -8.59
N MET A 538 7.58 13.68 -7.27
CA MET A 538 7.65 12.57 -6.33
C MET A 538 6.54 12.64 -5.29
N VAL A 539 6.05 11.48 -4.88
CA VAL A 539 5.25 11.30 -3.67
C VAL A 539 6.17 10.93 -2.52
N THR A 540 6.03 11.60 -1.40
CA THR A 540 6.75 11.29 -0.15
C THR A 540 5.74 11.07 0.96
N ASN A 541 5.86 9.97 1.71
CA ASN A 541 5.06 9.71 2.89
C ASN A 541 5.96 9.66 4.13
N SER A 542 5.73 10.52 5.08
CA SER A 542 6.37 10.51 6.41
C SER A 542 5.39 9.87 7.40
N GLY A 543 5.41 8.54 7.47
CA GLY A 543 4.36 7.75 8.10
C GLY A 543 4.08 8.11 9.56
N ARG A 544 5.12 8.31 10.39
CA ARG A 544 4.97 8.70 11.81
C ARG A 544 4.46 10.13 12.00
N SER A 545 4.66 10.99 11.01
CA SER A 545 4.08 12.34 10.98
C SER A 545 2.65 12.36 10.45
N ASN A 546 2.12 11.22 9.97
CA ASN A 546 0.80 11.10 9.37
C ASN A 546 0.58 12.09 8.22
N GLU A 547 1.63 12.31 7.43
CA GLU A 547 1.61 13.28 6.34
C GLU A 547 2.28 12.70 5.10
N PHE A 548 1.61 12.86 3.96
CA PHE A 548 2.24 12.64 2.67
C PHE A 548 2.15 13.90 1.81
N SER A 549 3.00 14.00 0.81
CA SER A 549 3.01 15.14 -0.11
C SER A 549 3.40 14.72 -1.52
N GLU A 550 2.87 15.44 -2.50
CA GLU A 550 3.45 15.47 -3.84
C GLU A 550 4.37 16.68 -3.95
N ARG A 551 5.53 16.45 -4.55
CA ARG A 551 6.61 17.44 -4.67
C ARG A 551 7.14 17.46 -6.09
N THR A 552 7.73 18.58 -6.48
CA THR A 552 8.55 18.64 -7.70
C THR A 552 9.77 17.74 -7.59
N ALA A 553 10.45 17.52 -8.71
CA ALA A 553 11.73 16.79 -8.75
C ALA A 553 12.78 17.34 -7.77
N ASP A 554 12.80 18.65 -7.55
CA ASP A 554 13.72 19.36 -6.67
C ASP A 554 13.25 19.44 -5.20
N GLY A 555 12.06 18.86 -4.89
CA GLY A 555 11.53 18.75 -3.53
C GLY A 555 10.60 19.88 -3.08
N GLU A 556 10.22 20.83 -3.97
CA GLU A 556 9.22 21.85 -3.64
C GLU A 556 7.84 21.19 -3.47
N VAL A 557 7.11 21.53 -2.40
CA VAL A 557 5.80 20.94 -2.09
C VAL A 557 4.73 21.51 -3.01
N LEU A 558 4.10 20.66 -3.80
CA LEU A 558 2.94 21.01 -4.64
C LEU A 558 1.63 20.85 -3.88
N ALA A 559 1.52 19.79 -3.08
CA ALA A 559 0.42 19.59 -2.15
C ALA A 559 0.87 18.73 -0.97
N SER A 560 0.27 18.95 0.20
CA SER A 560 0.44 18.12 1.39
C SER A 560 -0.91 17.63 1.91
N TYR A 561 -0.89 16.42 2.47
CA TYR A 561 -2.09 15.71 2.93
C TYR A 561 -1.84 15.12 4.31
N ARG A 562 -2.77 15.35 5.23
CA ARG A 562 -2.71 14.79 6.59
C ARG A 562 -3.84 13.83 6.82
N TYR A 563 -3.50 12.65 7.31
CA TYR A 563 -4.43 11.58 7.63
C TYR A 563 -4.36 11.22 9.12
N ASP A 564 -5.43 10.58 9.62
CA ASP A 564 -5.46 10.08 10.99
C ASP A 564 -5.00 8.62 11.02
N SER A 565 -4.19 8.26 12.01
CA SER A 565 -3.79 6.89 12.30
C SER A 565 -3.57 6.71 13.80
N ALA A 566 -3.52 5.46 14.28
CA ALA A 566 -3.15 5.18 15.67
C ALA A 566 -1.66 5.44 15.93
N SER A 567 -0.80 5.19 14.94
CA SER A 567 0.65 5.32 15.06
C SER A 567 1.28 5.86 13.76
N HIS A 568 0.96 5.26 12.60
CA HIS A 568 1.55 5.62 11.31
C HIS A 568 0.68 5.16 10.13
N GLY A 569 0.97 5.66 8.93
CA GLY A 569 0.59 5.06 7.65
C GLY A 569 1.84 4.54 6.95
N TYR A 570 1.79 3.30 6.44
CA TYR A 570 3.00 2.65 5.97
C TYR A 570 3.54 3.26 4.67
N ARG A 571 2.72 3.26 3.60
CA ARG A 571 3.13 3.74 2.28
C ARG A 571 2.02 4.49 1.55
N VAL A 572 2.41 5.38 0.67
CA VAL A 572 1.52 6.09 -0.27
C VAL A 572 2.11 5.97 -1.67
N TYR A 573 1.31 5.47 -2.59
CA TYR A 573 1.60 5.43 -4.02
C TYR A 573 0.71 6.42 -4.77
N LYS A 574 1.01 6.68 -6.02
CA LYS A 574 0.10 7.39 -6.93
C LYS A 574 0.16 6.75 -8.30
N ASP A 575 -1.02 6.48 -8.87
CA ASP A 575 -1.16 5.90 -10.19
C ASP A 575 -2.32 6.55 -10.93
N THR A 576 -2.25 6.61 -12.25
CA THR A 576 -3.32 7.10 -13.11
C THR A 576 -4.47 6.10 -13.22
N PHE A 577 -4.22 4.80 -13.02
CA PHE A 577 -5.14 3.70 -13.28
C PHE A 577 -5.75 3.71 -14.68
N GLU A 578 -5.00 4.23 -15.64
CA GLU A 578 -5.36 4.21 -17.07
C GLU A 578 -5.42 2.77 -17.58
N GLY A 579 -6.48 2.48 -18.36
CA GLY A 579 -6.76 1.13 -18.86
C GLY A 579 -7.31 0.18 -17.78
N PHE A 580 -7.32 0.59 -16.52
CA PHE A 580 -7.90 -0.19 -15.42
C PHE A 580 -9.30 0.35 -15.04
N TRP A 581 -9.41 1.55 -14.49
CA TRP A 581 -10.69 2.21 -14.20
C TRP A 581 -10.95 3.43 -15.08
N PHE A 582 -9.90 4.08 -15.56
CA PHE A 582 -9.99 5.26 -16.42
C PHE A 582 -9.59 4.91 -17.83
N ALA A 583 -10.32 5.44 -18.83
CA ALA A 583 -9.92 5.30 -20.21
C ALA A 583 -8.55 5.96 -20.42
N ALA A 584 -7.71 5.33 -21.23
CA ALA A 584 -6.50 5.99 -21.71
C ALA A 584 -6.87 7.21 -22.56
N PRO A 585 -6.08 8.31 -22.51
CA PRO A 585 -6.37 9.55 -23.20
C PRO A 585 -6.44 9.42 -24.73
#